data_9913d059dfc77bce142addcc5f083349
#
_entry.id   9913d059dfc77bce142addcc5f083349
#
_cell.length_a   1.000
_cell.length_b   1.000
_cell.length_c   1.000
_cell.angle_alpha   90.00
_cell.angle_beta   90.00
_cell.angle_gamma   90.00
#
_symmetry.space_group_name_H-M   'P 1'
#
loop_
_entity.id
_entity.type
_entity.pdbx_description
1 polymer ?
#
loop_
_entity_poly.entity_id
_entity_poly.type
_entity_poly.pdbx_seq_one_letter_code
_entity_poly.pdbx_strand_id
1 'polypeptide(L)'
;MSQDRGTANPRDSGGDETLAEAFRSVARRLRETSQDFLTPWDITPSQLRALRVLMRHGAMRLSELSGHLHIAARSTTEVVDALEARGLAGRRPDPGDRRATLVEVTEHGASVLDAIRVAQGTEAERAFDRLSRTDRAHLARILRKLRD
;
A
#
# COMPACT_ATOMS: atom_id res chain seq x y z
N MET A 1 -65.94 -9.88 7.40
CA MET A 1 -65.09 -8.68 7.56
C MET A 1 -64.03 -9.01 8.57
N SER A 2 -62.91 -9.46 8.15
CA SER A 2 -61.73 -9.67 9.02
C SER A 2 -60.53 -9.08 8.30
N GLN A 3 -60.02 -7.99 8.87
CA GLN A 3 -58.81 -7.33 8.40
C GLN A 3 -57.61 -8.06 8.99
N ASP A 4 -56.93 -8.76 8.16
CA ASP A 4 -55.62 -9.31 8.49
C ASP A 4 -54.57 -8.21 8.30
N ARG A 5 -54.05 -7.68 9.42
CA ARG A 5 -52.94 -6.74 9.44
C ARG A 5 -51.66 -7.57 9.49
N GLY A 6 -51.08 -7.81 8.32
CA GLY A 6 -49.75 -8.34 8.21
C GLY A 6 -48.77 -7.40 8.92
N THR A 7 -48.22 -7.86 10.01
CA THR A 7 -47.11 -7.25 10.74
C THR A 7 -45.87 -7.34 9.89
N ALA A 8 -45.50 -6.24 9.26
CA ALA A 8 -44.16 -6.08 8.65
C ALA A 8 -43.11 -6.19 9.75
N ASN A 9 -42.25 -7.16 9.61
CA ASN A 9 -41.10 -7.38 10.49
C ASN A 9 -40.04 -6.29 10.22
N PRO A 10 -39.66 -5.42 11.18
CA PRO A 10 -38.72 -4.33 10.98
C PRO A 10 -37.27 -4.80 11.25
N ARG A 11 -36.81 -5.84 10.56
CA ARG A 11 -35.42 -6.33 10.69
C ARG A 11 -34.81 -6.69 9.35
N ASP A 12 -34.99 -5.85 8.35
CA ASP A 12 -34.22 -5.94 7.09
C ASP A 12 -33.73 -4.54 6.70
N SER A 13 -33.02 -3.91 7.66
CA SER A 13 -32.25 -2.68 7.42
C SER A 13 -30.82 -3.04 7.05
N GLY A 14 -30.64 -4.00 6.19
CA GLY A 14 -29.45 -4.14 5.37
C GLY A 14 -29.63 -3.15 4.23
N GLY A 15 -29.32 -1.86 4.46
CA GLY A 15 -29.35 -0.87 3.39
C GLY A 15 -28.54 -1.39 2.21
N ASP A 16 -29.05 -1.14 1.00
CA ASP A 16 -28.45 -1.50 -0.29
C ASP A 16 -27.03 -0.90 -0.44
N GLU A 17 -26.06 -1.45 0.31
CA GLU A 17 -24.65 -1.15 0.08
C GLU A 17 -24.29 -1.66 -1.31
N THR A 18 -23.93 -0.76 -2.19
CA THR A 18 -23.50 -1.14 -3.54
C THR A 18 -22.22 -1.97 -3.47
N LEU A 19 -22.03 -2.85 -4.43
CA LEU A 19 -20.79 -3.65 -4.53
C LEU A 19 -19.53 -2.77 -4.53
N ALA A 20 -19.62 -1.59 -5.13
CA ALA A 20 -18.53 -0.62 -5.15
C ALA A 20 -18.25 -0.01 -3.76
N GLU A 21 -19.28 0.21 -2.95
CA GLU A 21 -19.13 0.70 -1.56
C GLU A 21 -18.54 -0.38 -0.66
N ALA A 22 -19.02 -1.60 -0.74
CA ALA A 22 -18.48 -2.76 -0.03
C ALA A 22 -16.98 -2.96 -0.38
N PHE A 23 -16.65 -2.93 -1.67
CA PHE A 23 -15.26 -3.05 -2.13
C PHE A 23 -14.36 -1.92 -1.60
N ARG A 24 -14.84 -0.65 -1.66
CA ARG A 24 -14.09 0.50 -1.13
C ARG A 24 -13.89 0.41 0.39
N SER A 25 -14.89 -0.07 1.12
CA SER A 25 -14.81 -0.28 2.57
C SER A 25 -13.72 -1.31 2.92
N VAL A 26 -13.72 -2.46 2.26
CA VAL A 26 -12.70 -3.50 2.44
C VAL A 26 -11.31 -2.98 2.06
N ALA A 27 -11.18 -2.32 0.91
CA ALA A 27 -9.91 -1.77 0.44
C ALA A 27 -9.33 -0.69 1.39
N ARG A 28 -10.20 0.13 1.99
CA ARG A 28 -9.81 1.10 3.03
C ARG A 28 -9.30 0.39 4.27
N ARG A 29 -10.01 -0.59 4.77
CA ARG A 29 -9.62 -1.37 5.95
C ARG A 29 -8.28 -2.06 5.77
N LEU A 30 -8.02 -2.65 4.61
CA LEU A 30 -6.73 -3.23 4.27
C LEU A 30 -5.60 -2.19 4.26
N ARG A 31 -5.88 -0.94 3.84
CA ARG A 31 -4.90 0.16 3.85
C ARG A 31 -4.65 0.71 5.25
N GLU A 32 -5.66 0.85 6.09
CA GLU A 32 -5.54 1.31 7.48
C GLU A 32 -4.68 0.33 8.30
N THR A 33 -4.93 -0.96 8.17
CA THR A 33 -4.09 -2.01 8.76
C THR A 33 -2.64 -1.91 8.28
N SER A 34 -2.42 -1.45 7.04
CA SER A 34 -1.08 -1.28 6.47
C SER A 34 -0.31 -0.07 7.02
N GLN A 35 -0.95 0.92 7.61
CA GLN A 35 -0.26 2.09 8.20
C GLN A 35 0.32 1.77 9.58
N ASP A 36 -0.46 1.17 10.46
CA ASP A 36 0.00 0.69 11.77
C ASP A 36 1.07 -0.41 11.62
N PHE A 37 1.01 -1.11 10.51
CA PHE A 37 1.91 -2.16 10.13
C PHE A 37 3.38 -1.71 9.96
N LEU A 38 3.63 -0.46 9.56
CA LEU A 38 4.99 0.06 9.32
C LEU A 38 5.74 0.46 10.61
N THR A 39 5.03 0.56 11.73
CA THR A 39 5.59 0.94 13.03
C THR A 39 6.82 0.12 13.44
N PRO A 40 6.85 -1.22 13.29
CA PRO A 40 8.03 -2.03 13.66
C PRO A 40 9.30 -1.68 12.88
N TRP A 41 9.16 -1.13 11.67
CA TRP A 41 10.30 -0.70 10.84
C TRP A 41 10.63 0.78 10.99
N ASP A 42 9.81 1.54 11.72
CA ASP A 42 9.97 2.99 11.84
C ASP A 42 10.09 3.67 10.46
N ILE A 43 9.26 3.26 9.51
CA ILE A 43 9.20 3.77 8.15
C ILE A 43 7.86 4.44 7.92
N THR A 44 7.89 5.68 7.43
CA THR A 44 6.68 6.40 7.03
C THR A 44 6.15 5.88 5.67
N PRO A 45 4.85 6.07 5.38
CA PRO A 45 4.31 5.74 4.06
C PRO A 45 5.05 6.40 2.89
N SER A 46 5.50 7.65 3.05
CA SER A 46 6.28 8.36 2.04
C SER A 46 7.65 7.76 1.82
N GLN A 47 8.33 7.37 2.89
CA GLN A 47 9.63 6.68 2.83
C GLN A 47 9.51 5.31 2.15
N LEU A 48 8.49 4.52 2.51
CA LEU A 48 8.24 3.23 1.86
C LEU A 48 7.97 3.39 0.37
N ARG A 49 7.19 4.41 0.00
CA ARG A 49 6.88 4.70 -1.39
C ARG A 49 8.13 5.11 -2.17
N ALA A 50 8.99 5.93 -1.60
CA ALA A 50 10.27 6.31 -2.20
C ALA A 50 11.17 5.10 -2.43
N LEU A 51 11.35 4.24 -1.43
CA LEU A 51 12.12 3.01 -1.57
C LEU A 51 11.58 2.09 -2.66
N ARG A 52 10.25 1.94 -2.77
CA ARG A 52 9.61 1.14 -3.82
C ARG A 52 9.84 1.69 -5.22
N VAL A 53 9.76 3.02 -5.37
CA VAL A 53 10.04 3.69 -6.65
C VAL A 53 11.49 3.46 -7.07
N LEU A 54 12.44 3.70 -6.16
CA LEU A 54 13.86 3.49 -6.41
C LEU A 54 14.19 2.02 -6.71
N MET A 55 13.57 1.08 -6.00
CA MET A 55 13.75 -0.34 -6.26
C MET A 55 13.23 -0.76 -7.63
N ARG A 56 12.10 -0.20 -8.04
CA ARG A 56 11.45 -0.54 -9.32
C ARG A 56 12.14 0.06 -10.53
N HIS A 57 12.58 1.30 -10.42
CA HIS A 57 13.08 2.10 -11.54
C HIS A 57 14.60 2.26 -11.53
N GLY A 58 15.27 1.86 -10.45
CA GLY A 58 16.71 2.05 -10.26
C GLY A 58 17.09 3.43 -9.75
N ALA A 59 18.39 3.68 -9.73
CA ALA A 59 18.94 4.96 -9.31
C ALA A 59 18.45 6.11 -10.19
N MET A 60 18.02 7.22 -9.57
CA MET A 60 17.48 8.38 -10.28
C MET A 60 17.81 9.68 -9.55
N ARG A 61 17.65 10.80 -10.24
CA ARG A 61 17.81 12.14 -9.65
C ARG A 61 16.62 12.46 -8.73
N LEU A 62 16.85 13.36 -7.76
CA LEU A 62 15.80 13.83 -6.85
C LEU A 62 14.58 14.42 -7.58
N SER A 63 14.80 15.12 -8.69
CA SER A 63 13.72 15.67 -9.50
C SER A 63 12.83 14.59 -10.14
N GLU A 64 13.42 13.50 -10.59
CA GLU A 64 12.69 12.36 -11.14
C GLU A 64 11.91 11.63 -10.04
N LEU A 65 12.55 11.42 -8.87
CA LEU A 65 11.88 10.83 -7.71
C LEU A 65 10.71 11.69 -7.23
N SER A 66 10.88 13.01 -7.18
CA SER A 66 9.82 13.97 -6.87
C SER A 66 8.62 13.82 -7.82
N GLY A 67 8.88 13.68 -9.12
CA GLY A 67 7.85 13.40 -10.13
C GLY A 67 7.09 12.11 -9.88
N HIS A 68 7.79 11.02 -9.59
CA HIS A 68 7.17 9.73 -9.25
C HIS A 68 6.35 9.76 -7.96
N LEU A 69 6.81 10.51 -6.97
CA LEU A 69 6.15 10.62 -5.68
C LEU A 69 4.97 11.61 -5.69
N HIS A 70 4.89 12.49 -6.68
CA HIS A 70 3.94 13.60 -6.74
C HIS A 70 3.95 14.49 -5.50
N ILE A 71 5.16 14.79 -4.98
CA ILE A 71 5.38 15.69 -3.86
C ILE A 71 6.42 16.75 -4.23
N ALA A 72 6.47 17.84 -3.45
CA ALA A 72 7.42 18.91 -3.68
C ALA A 72 8.88 18.44 -3.55
N ALA A 73 9.79 19.08 -4.28
CA ALA A 73 11.23 18.78 -4.24
C ALA A 73 11.81 18.82 -2.83
N ARG A 74 11.40 19.80 -2.02
CA ARG A 74 11.82 19.90 -0.61
C ARG A 74 11.41 18.69 0.20
N SER A 75 10.15 18.26 0.07
CA SER A 75 9.64 17.07 0.76
C SER A 75 10.36 15.80 0.31
N THR A 76 10.70 15.70 -0.98
CA THR A 76 11.49 14.58 -1.52
C THR A 76 12.88 14.56 -0.89
N THR A 77 13.53 15.70 -0.75
CA THR A 77 14.84 15.83 -0.08
C THR A 77 14.75 15.35 1.37
N GLU A 78 13.75 15.81 2.13
CA GLU A 78 13.54 15.40 3.52
C GLU A 78 13.33 13.86 3.65
N VAL A 79 12.55 13.27 2.74
CA VAL A 79 12.34 11.81 2.69
C VAL A 79 13.65 11.07 2.43
N VAL A 80 14.43 11.53 1.45
CA VAL A 80 15.71 10.90 1.10
C VAL A 80 16.73 11.06 2.22
N ASP A 81 16.83 12.25 2.84
CA ASP A 81 17.73 12.49 3.98
C ASP A 81 17.42 11.54 5.15
N ALA A 82 16.15 11.34 5.46
CA ALA A 82 15.73 10.40 6.50
C ALA A 82 16.07 8.94 6.15
N LEU A 83 15.91 8.54 4.90
CA LEU A 83 16.29 7.19 4.43
C LEU A 83 17.82 6.99 4.46
N GLU A 84 18.57 8.00 4.05
CA GLU A 84 20.03 7.96 4.05
C GLU A 84 20.59 7.89 5.49
N ALA A 85 20.04 8.67 6.41
CA ALA A 85 20.40 8.63 7.83
C ALA A 85 20.25 7.25 8.45
N ARG A 86 19.38 6.41 7.90
CA ARG A 86 19.12 5.05 8.34
C ARG A 86 19.83 3.98 7.47
N GLY A 87 20.62 4.40 6.50
CA GLY A 87 21.31 3.50 5.59
C GLY A 87 20.40 2.72 4.64
N LEU A 88 19.15 3.17 4.42
CA LEU A 88 18.17 2.52 3.53
C LEU A 88 18.28 3.00 2.08
N ALA A 89 18.76 4.20 1.87
CA ALA A 89 19.10 4.78 0.58
C ALA A 89 20.47 5.43 0.65
N GLY A 90 21.07 5.70 -0.49
CA GLY A 90 22.34 6.36 -0.62
C GLY A 90 22.38 7.30 -1.81
N ARG A 91 23.28 8.27 -1.76
CA ARG A 91 23.57 9.19 -2.87
C ARG A 91 24.91 8.85 -3.50
N ARG A 92 24.96 8.96 -4.82
CA ARG A 92 26.20 8.82 -5.57
C ARG A 92 26.25 9.80 -6.74
N PRO A 93 27.45 10.17 -7.25
CA PRO A 93 27.55 10.99 -8.44
C PRO A 93 26.87 10.33 -9.65
N ASP A 94 26.24 11.13 -10.49
CA ASP A 94 25.72 10.66 -11.77
C ASP A 94 26.91 10.47 -12.74
N PRO A 95 27.11 9.26 -13.31
CA PRO A 95 28.19 9.03 -14.27
C PRO A 95 28.11 9.88 -15.53
N GLY A 96 26.90 10.29 -15.93
CA GLY A 96 26.63 11.11 -17.10
C GLY A 96 26.74 12.62 -16.88
N ASP A 97 26.70 13.05 -15.61
CA ASP A 97 26.75 14.48 -15.25
C ASP A 97 27.36 14.65 -13.85
N ARG A 98 28.63 15.06 -13.79
CA ARG A 98 29.37 15.25 -12.54
C ARG A 98 28.74 16.27 -11.56
N ARG A 99 27.83 17.11 -12.03
CA ARG A 99 27.11 18.09 -11.20
C ARG A 99 25.84 17.53 -10.58
N ALA A 100 25.38 16.37 -11.07
CA ALA A 100 24.17 15.72 -10.61
C ALA A 100 24.46 14.57 -9.65
N THR A 101 23.50 14.31 -8.77
CA THR A 101 23.53 13.23 -7.79
C THR A 101 22.36 12.29 -8.06
N LEU A 102 22.64 10.99 -8.04
CA LEU A 102 21.63 9.93 -8.08
C LEU A 102 21.35 9.43 -6.67
N VAL A 103 20.10 9.08 -6.43
CA VAL A 103 19.63 8.38 -5.23
C VAL A 103 19.34 6.93 -5.61
N GLU A 104 19.75 6.00 -4.79
CA GLU A 104 19.51 4.57 -4.97
C GLU A 104 19.18 3.88 -3.65
N VAL A 105 18.52 2.72 -3.72
CA VAL A 105 18.31 1.84 -2.55
C VAL A 105 19.61 1.14 -2.22
N THR A 106 19.97 1.08 -0.94
CA THR A 106 21.09 0.27 -0.46
C THR A 106 20.69 -1.21 -0.35
N GLU A 107 21.68 -2.10 -0.19
CA GLU A 107 21.41 -3.52 0.10
C GLU A 107 20.57 -3.69 1.37
N HIS A 108 20.86 -2.90 2.40
CA HIS A 108 20.04 -2.88 3.62
C HIS A 108 18.62 -2.41 3.36
N GLY A 109 18.42 -1.36 2.56
CA GLY A 109 17.10 -0.87 2.14
C GLY A 109 16.31 -1.94 1.37
N ALA A 110 16.96 -2.68 0.49
CA ALA A 110 16.35 -3.79 -0.24
C ALA A 110 15.89 -4.92 0.70
N SER A 111 16.72 -5.29 1.68
CA SER A 111 16.36 -6.29 2.70
C SER A 111 15.17 -5.87 3.54
N VAL A 112 15.10 -4.60 3.95
CA VAL A 112 13.97 -4.06 4.72
C VAL A 112 12.70 -4.06 3.87
N LEU A 113 12.77 -3.66 2.60
CA LEU A 113 11.64 -3.72 1.68
C LEU A 113 11.09 -5.15 1.52
N ASP A 114 11.97 -6.13 1.41
CA ASP A 114 11.55 -7.53 1.27
C ASP A 114 10.87 -8.04 2.55
N ALA A 115 11.41 -7.72 3.71
CA ALA A 115 10.79 -8.04 5.00
C ALA A 115 9.40 -7.41 5.16
N ILE A 116 9.23 -6.15 4.78
CA ILE A 116 7.94 -5.45 4.78
C ILE A 116 6.98 -6.14 3.80
N ARG A 117 7.41 -6.49 2.60
CA ARG A 117 6.58 -7.18 1.61
C ARG A 117 6.06 -8.51 2.12
N VAL A 118 6.91 -9.32 2.73
CA VAL A 118 6.53 -10.62 3.31
C VAL A 118 5.51 -10.43 4.42
N ALA A 119 5.77 -9.51 5.33
CA ALA A 119 4.88 -9.25 6.45
C ALA A 119 3.53 -8.64 6.01
N GLN A 120 3.51 -7.76 5.01
CA GLN A 120 2.26 -7.25 4.41
C GLN A 120 1.44 -8.36 3.75
N GLY A 121 2.08 -9.29 3.08
CA GLY A 121 1.42 -10.47 2.51
C GLY A 121 0.71 -11.29 3.59
N THR A 122 1.37 -11.54 4.71
CA THR A 122 0.81 -12.28 5.84
C THR A 122 -0.37 -11.54 6.47
N GLU A 123 -0.29 -10.24 6.65
CA GLU A 123 -1.37 -9.42 7.23
C GLU A 123 -2.59 -9.34 6.30
N ALA A 124 -2.34 -9.15 5.00
CA ALA A 124 -3.40 -9.17 4.00
C ALA A 124 -4.10 -10.53 3.94
N GLU A 125 -3.37 -11.64 4.05
CA GLU A 125 -3.96 -12.99 4.13
C GLU A 125 -4.83 -13.16 5.39
N ARG A 126 -4.41 -12.65 6.53
CA ARG A 126 -5.20 -12.68 7.78
C ARG A 126 -6.55 -11.98 7.65
N ALA A 127 -6.62 -10.93 6.84
CA ALA A 127 -7.89 -10.24 6.59
C ALA A 127 -8.95 -11.17 5.95
N PHE A 128 -8.51 -12.22 5.26
CA PHE A 128 -9.38 -13.22 4.63
C PHE A 128 -9.59 -14.48 5.51
N ASP A 129 -9.04 -14.55 6.71
CA ASP A 129 -9.17 -15.73 7.60
C ASP A 129 -10.61 -16.01 8.04
N ARG A 130 -11.49 -15.02 7.96
CA ARG A 130 -12.92 -15.15 8.22
C ARG A 130 -13.70 -15.85 7.11
N LEU A 131 -13.10 -15.98 5.93
CA LEU A 131 -13.73 -16.63 4.79
C LEU A 131 -13.49 -18.14 4.83
N SER A 132 -14.52 -18.91 4.48
CA SER A 132 -14.37 -20.32 4.22
C SER A 132 -13.41 -20.59 3.04
N ARG A 133 -12.87 -21.79 2.92
CA ARG A 133 -12.03 -22.18 1.78
C ARG A 133 -12.75 -21.95 0.44
N THR A 134 -14.04 -22.25 0.38
CA THR A 134 -14.88 -22.07 -0.81
C THR A 134 -15.03 -20.60 -1.17
N ASP A 135 -15.32 -19.74 -0.19
CA ASP A 135 -15.48 -18.30 -0.40
C ASP A 135 -14.18 -17.65 -0.85
N ARG A 136 -13.02 -18.04 -0.27
CA ARG A 136 -11.70 -17.60 -0.73
C ARG A 136 -11.46 -17.94 -2.19
N ALA A 137 -11.77 -19.16 -2.60
CA ALA A 137 -11.62 -19.60 -3.99
C ALA A 137 -12.53 -18.80 -4.94
N HIS A 138 -13.77 -18.56 -4.54
CA HIS A 138 -14.72 -17.74 -5.31
C HIS A 138 -14.24 -16.29 -5.42
N LEU A 139 -13.84 -15.67 -4.30
CA LEU A 139 -13.34 -14.31 -4.28
C LEU A 139 -12.09 -14.17 -5.16
N ALA A 140 -11.14 -15.08 -5.05
CA ALA A 140 -9.94 -15.08 -5.88
C ALA A 140 -10.26 -15.16 -7.37
N ARG A 141 -11.26 -15.97 -7.75
CA ARG A 141 -11.75 -16.09 -9.14
C ARG A 141 -12.39 -14.79 -9.63
N ILE A 142 -13.21 -14.13 -8.77
CA ILE A 142 -13.89 -12.88 -9.11
C ILE A 142 -12.87 -11.75 -9.26
N LEU A 143 -11.92 -11.63 -8.32
CA LEU A 143 -10.87 -10.59 -8.38
C LEU A 143 -9.98 -10.72 -9.61
N ARG A 144 -9.70 -11.93 -10.08
CA ARG A 144 -8.97 -12.13 -11.35
C ARG A 144 -9.74 -11.55 -12.54
N LYS A 145 -11.06 -11.76 -12.62
CA LYS A 145 -11.90 -11.21 -13.70
C LYS A 145 -11.98 -9.67 -13.72
N LEU A 146 -11.74 -9.03 -12.59
CA LEU A 146 -11.76 -7.57 -12.49
C LEU A 146 -10.42 -6.94 -12.84
N ARG A 147 -9.35 -7.74 -12.90
CA ARG A 147 -8.00 -7.29 -13.20
C ARG A 147 -7.63 -7.40 -14.68
N ASP A 148 -8.29 -8.28 -15.41
CA ASP A 148 -8.17 -8.48 -16.86
C ASP A 148 -9.08 -7.50 -17.62
#